data_a982e2db7952f72605fe2294f396489b
#
_entry.id   a982e2db7952f72605fe2294f396489b
#
_cell.length_a   1.000
_cell.length_b   1.000
_cell.length_c   1.000
_cell.angle_alpha   90.00
_cell.angle_beta   90.00
_cell.angle_gamma   90.00
#
_symmetry.space_group_name_H-M   'P 1'
#
loop_
_entity.id
_entity.type
_entity.pdbx_description
1 polymer ?
#
loop_
_entity_poly.entity_id
_entity_poly.type
_entity_poly.pdbx_seq_one_letter_code
_entity_poly.pdbx_strand_id
1 'polypeptide(L)'
;DRRSDIDPGLVRIIEETLRWPPTKYVQAWFDRLAFWDAVRKLFVTYDLLLTPTVACPPFKIGLDNPTEIAGTPIPDYGWIPFTYPFNMTGQPAASVPCGFTRDGLPIGLQIVGRRFDDRTVLRAAAAFEKARPWAGKKPPIG
;
A
#
# COMPACT_ATOMS: atom_id res chain seq x y z
N ASP A 1 -18.77 15.15 -19.37
CA ASP A 1 -17.47 15.17 -18.69
C ASP A 1 -17.73 15.00 -17.19
N ARG A 2 -17.22 13.94 -16.57
CA ARG A 2 -17.40 13.63 -15.13
C ARG A 2 -16.11 13.85 -14.33
N ARG A 3 -15.29 14.77 -14.78
CA ARG A 3 -13.98 15.07 -14.18
C ARG A 3 -14.10 15.54 -12.73
N SER A 4 -15.18 16.27 -12.40
CA SER A 4 -15.47 16.70 -11.03
C SER A 4 -15.76 15.56 -10.05
N ASP A 5 -16.05 14.36 -10.56
CA ASP A 5 -16.35 13.17 -9.75
C ASP A 5 -15.07 12.38 -9.41
N ILE A 6 -13.91 12.80 -9.92
CA ILE A 6 -12.62 12.16 -9.73
C ILE A 6 -11.81 12.94 -8.68
N ASP A 7 -11.07 12.22 -7.85
CA ASP A 7 -10.13 12.83 -6.88
C ASP A 7 -9.19 13.82 -7.59
N PRO A 8 -9.07 15.07 -7.09
CA PRO A 8 -8.26 16.10 -7.74
C PRO A 8 -6.78 15.74 -7.89
N GLY A 9 -6.20 15.00 -6.92
CA GLY A 9 -4.82 14.52 -6.99
C GLY A 9 -4.63 13.53 -8.13
N LEU A 10 -5.59 12.61 -8.31
CA LEU A 10 -5.59 11.66 -9.43
C LEU A 10 -5.74 12.38 -10.77
N VAL A 11 -6.59 13.41 -10.85
CA VAL A 11 -6.74 14.23 -12.08
C VAL A 11 -5.40 14.86 -12.47
N ARG A 12 -4.66 15.45 -11.50
CA ARG A 12 -3.35 16.05 -11.77
C ARG A 12 -2.36 15.03 -12.36
N ILE A 13 -2.29 13.83 -11.77
CA ILE A 13 -1.42 12.75 -12.25
C ILE A 13 -1.79 12.31 -13.66
N ILE A 14 -3.08 12.14 -13.95
CA ILE A 14 -3.55 11.78 -15.29
C ILE A 14 -3.13 12.84 -16.31
N GLU A 15 -3.33 14.12 -16.01
CA GLU A 15 -2.98 15.22 -16.91
C GLU A 15 -1.47 15.33 -17.16
N GLU A 16 -0.67 15.10 -16.14
CA GLU A 16 0.77 15.05 -16.27
C GLU A 16 1.21 13.88 -17.15
N THR A 17 0.65 12.69 -16.91
CA THR A 17 1.02 11.48 -17.65
C THR A 17 0.55 11.48 -19.09
N LEU A 18 -0.55 12.16 -19.42
CA LEU A 18 -1.01 12.36 -20.81
C LEU A 18 0.00 13.14 -21.68
N ARG A 19 0.92 13.87 -21.08
CA ARG A 19 1.99 14.61 -21.76
C ARG A 19 3.22 13.74 -22.02
N TRP A 20 3.26 12.52 -21.51
CA TRP A 20 4.43 11.65 -21.68
C TRP A 20 4.50 11.09 -23.09
N PRO A 21 5.70 10.98 -23.67
CA PRO A 21 5.85 10.33 -24.96
C PRO A 21 5.52 8.83 -24.84
N PRO A 22 5.00 8.21 -25.90
CA PRO A 22 4.70 6.76 -25.92
C PRO A 22 5.85 5.86 -25.50
N THR A 23 7.08 6.27 -25.81
CA THR A 23 8.31 5.56 -25.42
C THR A 23 8.47 5.46 -23.92
N LYS A 24 8.09 6.49 -23.14
CA LYS A 24 8.12 6.47 -21.68
C LYS A 24 7.12 5.46 -21.12
N TYR A 25 5.94 5.35 -21.72
CA TYR A 25 4.94 4.35 -21.35
C TYR A 25 5.47 2.93 -21.59
N VAL A 26 6.07 2.67 -22.75
CA VAL A 26 6.68 1.37 -23.09
C VAL A 26 7.82 1.03 -22.12
N GLN A 27 8.69 2.00 -21.81
CA GLN A 27 9.76 1.79 -20.82
C GLN A 27 9.19 1.41 -19.44
N ALA A 28 8.15 2.11 -18.96
CA ALA A 28 7.50 1.79 -17.69
C ALA A 28 6.94 0.34 -17.66
N TRP A 29 6.49 -0.19 -18.79
CA TRP A 29 6.09 -1.59 -18.89
C TRP A 29 7.25 -2.56 -18.73
N PHE A 30 8.41 -2.29 -19.35
CA PHE A 30 9.62 -3.11 -19.15
C PHE A 30 10.12 -3.04 -17.71
N ASP A 31 10.13 -1.86 -17.10
CA ASP A 31 10.51 -1.67 -15.70
C ASP A 31 9.58 -2.44 -14.77
N ARG A 32 8.27 -2.42 -15.05
CA ARG A 32 7.27 -3.21 -14.31
C ARG A 32 7.53 -4.72 -14.42
N LEU A 33 7.87 -5.22 -15.62
CA LEU A 33 8.19 -6.63 -15.83
C LEU A 33 9.46 -7.05 -15.08
N ALA A 34 10.51 -6.24 -15.12
CA ALA A 34 11.74 -6.46 -14.36
C ALA A 34 11.48 -6.49 -12.85
N PHE A 35 10.67 -5.55 -12.36
CA PHE A 35 10.27 -5.50 -10.96
C PHE A 35 9.41 -6.72 -10.57
N TRP A 36 8.47 -7.11 -11.42
CA TRP A 36 7.67 -8.33 -11.23
C TRP A 36 8.55 -9.58 -11.07
N ASP A 37 9.57 -9.73 -11.91
CA ASP A 37 10.50 -10.87 -11.85
C ASP A 37 11.33 -10.86 -10.54
N ALA A 38 11.78 -9.68 -10.09
CA ALA A 38 12.48 -9.54 -8.81
C ALA A 38 11.59 -9.97 -7.62
N VAL A 39 10.34 -9.51 -7.60
CA VAL A 39 9.37 -9.88 -6.54
C VAL A 39 9.04 -11.38 -6.61
N ARG A 40 8.85 -11.93 -7.81
CA ARG A 40 8.63 -13.37 -8.01
C ARG A 40 9.78 -14.21 -7.44
N LYS A 41 11.04 -13.80 -7.66
CA LYS A 41 12.22 -14.49 -7.14
C LYS A 41 12.28 -14.51 -5.62
N LEU A 42 11.86 -13.42 -4.96
CA LEU A 42 11.75 -13.39 -3.49
C LEU A 42 10.84 -14.50 -2.98
N PHE A 43 9.70 -14.71 -3.62
CA PHE A 43 8.74 -15.75 -3.24
C PHE A 43 9.13 -17.17 -3.66
N VAL A 44 10.28 -17.39 -4.29
CA VAL A 44 10.89 -18.74 -4.43
C VAL A 44 11.43 -19.22 -3.09
N THR A 45 11.97 -18.29 -2.30
CA THR A 45 12.61 -18.60 -1.00
C THR A 45 11.65 -18.39 0.18
N TYR A 46 10.80 -17.36 0.10
CA TYR A 46 9.93 -16.97 1.21
C TYR A 46 8.46 -17.22 0.87
N ASP A 47 7.67 -17.64 1.86
CA ASP A 47 6.23 -17.85 1.69
C ASP A 47 5.44 -16.56 1.83
N LEU A 48 5.91 -15.65 2.70
CA LEU A 48 5.28 -14.37 3.00
C LEU A 48 6.33 -13.26 3.10
N LEU A 49 5.91 -12.06 2.72
CA LEU A 49 6.64 -10.82 2.98
C LEU A 49 5.79 -9.96 3.92
N LEU A 50 6.42 -9.46 4.99
CA LEU A 50 5.78 -8.57 5.95
C LEU A 50 6.37 -7.16 5.81
N THR A 51 5.50 -6.15 5.69
CA THR A 51 5.89 -4.74 5.65
C THR A 51 4.94 -3.90 6.49
N PRO A 52 5.26 -2.66 6.86
CA PRO A 52 4.24 -1.69 7.21
C PRO A 52 3.24 -1.55 6.06
N THR A 53 1.96 -1.29 6.36
CA THR A 53 0.98 -1.03 5.30
C THR A 53 1.25 0.31 4.63
N VAL A 54 1.50 1.34 5.42
CA VAL A 54 1.81 2.71 4.96
C VAL A 54 3.01 3.28 5.71
N ALA A 55 3.63 4.33 5.18
CA ALA A 55 4.88 4.88 5.69
C ALA A 55 4.69 5.92 6.82
N CYS A 56 3.46 6.28 7.15
CA CYS A 56 3.16 7.26 8.20
C CYS A 56 1.95 6.85 9.03
N PRO A 57 1.78 7.40 10.26
CA PRO A 57 0.54 7.31 11.00
C PRO A 57 -0.63 7.94 10.24
N PRO A 58 -1.89 7.63 10.62
CA PRO A 58 -3.06 8.34 10.11
C PRO A 58 -2.91 9.85 10.30
N PHE A 59 -3.23 10.62 9.27
CA PHE A 59 -3.16 12.08 9.26
C PHE A 59 -4.55 12.71 9.33
N LYS A 60 -4.61 14.04 9.50
CA LYS A 60 -5.88 14.75 9.72
C LYS A 60 -6.83 14.62 8.54
N ILE A 61 -8.12 14.48 8.83
CA ILE A 61 -9.18 14.53 7.82
C ILE A 61 -9.14 15.89 7.10
N GLY A 62 -9.34 15.88 5.79
CA GLY A 62 -9.29 17.05 4.93
C GLY A 62 -7.90 17.34 4.33
N LEU A 63 -6.89 16.54 4.66
CA LEU A 63 -5.63 16.51 3.92
C LEU A 63 -5.68 15.39 2.89
N ASP A 64 -5.28 15.68 1.65
CA ASP A 64 -5.19 14.67 0.58
C ASP A 64 -4.04 13.69 0.86
N ASN A 65 -2.90 14.23 1.35
CA ASN A 65 -1.71 13.47 1.76
C ASN A 65 -0.81 14.31 2.67
N PRO A 66 0.08 13.67 3.46
CA PRO A 66 1.14 14.38 4.15
C PRO A 66 2.16 14.92 3.14
N THR A 67 2.76 16.06 3.45
CA THR A 67 3.79 16.70 2.62
C THR A 67 5.20 16.21 2.93
N GLU A 68 5.36 15.58 4.10
CA GLU A 68 6.64 15.03 4.56
C GLU A 68 6.43 13.78 5.43
N ILE A 69 7.45 12.91 5.50
CA ILE A 69 7.53 11.78 6.43
C ILE A 69 8.91 11.81 7.08
N ALA A 70 8.95 11.81 8.42
CA ALA A 70 10.19 11.87 9.20
C ALA A 70 11.13 13.01 8.77
N GLY A 71 10.58 14.19 8.46
CA GLY A 71 11.33 15.37 8.02
C GLY A 71 11.78 15.33 6.55
N THR A 72 11.41 14.31 5.80
CA THR A 72 11.74 14.19 4.38
C THR A 72 10.51 14.54 3.53
N PRO A 73 10.56 15.55 2.64
CA PRO A 73 9.47 15.85 1.72
C PRO A 73 9.13 14.66 0.84
N ILE A 74 7.84 14.43 0.61
CA ILE A 74 7.35 13.35 -0.23
C ILE A 74 6.44 13.89 -1.34
N PRO A 75 6.42 13.27 -2.53
CA PRO A 75 5.46 13.60 -3.59
C PRO A 75 4.05 13.14 -3.21
N ASP A 76 3.06 13.54 -4.01
CA ASP A 76 1.70 13.01 -3.93
C ASP A 76 1.74 11.48 -3.92
N TYR A 77 0.93 10.88 -3.02
CA TYR A 77 0.92 9.42 -2.77
C TYR A 77 2.24 8.80 -2.26
N GLY A 78 3.27 9.62 -1.92
CA GLY A 78 4.53 9.12 -1.35
C GLY A 78 4.39 8.44 0.01
N TRP A 79 3.22 8.53 0.66
CA TRP A 79 2.92 7.89 1.94
C TRP A 79 2.51 6.41 1.82
N ILE A 80 2.24 5.90 0.61
CA ILE A 80 1.84 4.51 0.34
C ILE A 80 2.89 3.68 -0.44
N PRO A 81 4.20 3.80 -0.17
CA PRO A 81 5.26 3.15 -0.96
C PRO A 81 5.25 1.62 -0.80
N PHE A 82 4.61 1.09 0.24
CA PHE A 82 4.56 -0.34 0.50
C PHE A 82 3.38 -1.05 -0.18
N THR A 83 2.35 -0.33 -0.65
CA THR A 83 1.16 -0.92 -1.29
C THR A 83 1.26 -0.96 -2.80
N TYR A 84 1.79 0.08 -3.44
CA TYR A 84 1.97 0.15 -4.89
C TYR A 84 2.71 -1.04 -5.52
N PRO A 85 3.82 -1.52 -4.92
CA PRO A 85 4.57 -2.63 -5.48
C PRO A 85 3.67 -3.83 -5.81
N PHE A 86 2.77 -4.19 -4.91
CA PHE A 86 1.94 -5.38 -5.06
C PHE A 86 0.74 -5.15 -5.99
N ASN A 87 0.26 -3.93 -6.13
CA ASN A 87 -0.69 -3.55 -7.18
C ASN A 87 -0.06 -3.70 -8.58
N MET A 88 1.23 -3.39 -8.72
CA MET A 88 1.95 -3.54 -10.00
C MET A 88 2.28 -4.98 -10.33
N THR A 89 2.57 -5.80 -9.33
CA THR A 89 3.07 -7.18 -9.51
C THR A 89 1.98 -8.24 -9.30
N GLY A 90 0.83 -7.88 -8.72
CA GLY A 90 -0.36 -8.73 -8.62
C GLY A 90 -0.27 -9.83 -7.55
N GLN A 91 0.50 -9.60 -6.48
CA GLN A 91 0.47 -10.46 -5.31
C GLN A 91 -0.77 -10.17 -4.45
N PRO A 92 -1.37 -11.20 -3.83
CA PRO A 92 -2.36 -11.00 -2.79
C PRO A 92 -1.70 -10.36 -1.57
N ALA A 93 -2.40 -9.37 -0.99
CA ALA A 93 -1.94 -8.67 0.21
C ALA A 93 -3.12 -8.40 1.15
N ALA A 94 -2.86 -8.52 2.45
CA ALA A 94 -3.80 -8.14 3.50
C ALA A 94 -3.14 -7.15 4.45
N SER A 95 -3.92 -6.21 4.99
CA SER A 95 -3.49 -5.35 6.08
C SER A 95 -4.25 -5.72 7.35
N VAL A 96 -3.51 -5.97 8.42
CA VAL A 96 -4.06 -6.30 9.74
C VAL A 96 -3.54 -5.34 10.79
N PRO A 97 -4.36 -4.94 11.80
CA PRO A 97 -3.87 -4.12 12.90
C PRO A 97 -2.78 -4.85 13.70
N CYS A 98 -1.60 -4.25 13.83
CA CYS A 98 -0.49 -4.84 14.58
C CYS A 98 -0.12 -4.05 15.85
N GLY A 99 -0.74 -2.91 16.07
CA GLY A 99 -0.51 -2.05 17.22
C GLY A 99 -1.24 -0.74 17.09
N PHE A 100 -0.92 0.17 18.00
CA PHE A 100 -1.49 1.51 18.03
C PHE A 100 -0.38 2.53 18.32
N THR A 101 -0.53 3.74 17.79
CA THR A 101 0.32 4.89 18.15
C THR A 101 0.10 5.28 19.60
N ARG A 102 0.91 6.20 20.13
CA ARG A 102 0.70 6.76 21.48
C ARG A 102 -0.67 7.42 21.64
N ASP A 103 -1.18 7.97 20.53
CA ASP A 103 -2.49 8.65 20.49
C ASP A 103 -3.64 7.68 20.18
N GLY A 104 -3.39 6.36 20.19
CA GLY A 104 -4.40 5.32 20.00
C GLY A 104 -4.82 5.06 18.54
N LEU A 105 -4.12 5.61 17.56
CA LEU A 105 -4.41 5.37 16.15
C LEU A 105 -3.84 4.01 15.68
N PRO A 106 -4.57 3.25 14.84
CA PRO A 106 -4.14 1.92 14.42
C PRO A 106 -2.91 1.94 13.53
N ILE A 107 -2.05 0.93 13.68
CA ILE A 107 -0.89 0.67 12.83
C ILE A 107 -1.16 -0.62 12.07
N GLY A 108 -1.02 -0.59 10.73
CA GLY A 108 -1.24 -1.74 9.86
C GLY A 108 0.05 -2.50 9.56
N LEU A 109 -0.01 -3.83 9.73
CA LEU A 109 0.96 -4.78 9.18
C LEU A 109 0.42 -5.29 7.86
N GLN A 110 1.19 -5.15 6.79
CA GLN A 110 0.88 -5.75 5.50
C GLN A 110 1.49 -7.14 5.41
N ILE A 111 0.68 -8.11 5.01
CA ILE A 111 1.06 -9.50 4.77
C ILE A 111 0.87 -9.76 3.28
N VAL A 112 1.96 -10.08 2.57
CA VAL A 112 1.97 -10.31 1.13
C VAL A 112 2.36 -11.75 0.85
N GLY A 113 1.66 -12.42 -0.06
CA GLY A 113 1.92 -13.81 -0.46
C GLY A 113 2.33 -13.94 -1.92
N ARG A 114 2.57 -15.19 -2.33
CA ARG A 114 2.79 -15.54 -3.74
C ARG A 114 1.58 -15.17 -4.58
N ARG A 115 1.80 -14.84 -5.83
CA ARG A 115 0.71 -14.55 -6.75
C ARG A 115 -0.27 -15.72 -6.81
N PHE A 116 -1.57 -15.42 -6.70
CA PHE A 116 -2.68 -16.37 -6.63
C PHE A 116 -2.74 -17.25 -5.35
N ASP A 117 -1.90 -16.99 -4.36
CA ASP A 117 -1.95 -17.70 -3.07
C ASP A 117 -2.63 -16.86 -1.97
N ASP A 118 -3.83 -16.38 -2.26
CA ASP A 118 -4.68 -15.64 -1.33
C ASP A 118 -4.93 -16.44 -0.04
N ARG A 119 -5.04 -17.75 -0.17
CA ARG A 119 -5.26 -18.66 0.96
C ARG A 119 -4.18 -18.56 2.01
N THR A 120 -2.90 -18.52 1.61
CA THR A 120 -1.78 -18.41 2.55
C THR A 120 -1.80 -17.05 3.25
N VAL A 121 -2.11 -15.96 2.53
CA VAL A 121 -2.24 -14.62 3.11
C VAL A 121 -3.37 -14.57 4.14
N LEU A 122 -4.55 -15.09 3.80
CA LEU A 122 -5.70 -15.13 4.72
C LEU A 122 -5.44 -15.99 5.95
N ARG A 123 -4.77 -17.14 5.80
CA ARG A 123 -4.37 -17.99 6.93
C ARG A 123 -3.38 -17.30 7.85
N ALA A 124 -2.40 -16.57 7.30
CA ALA A 124 -1.44 -15.81 8.07
C ALA A 124 -2.12 -14.65 8.82
N ALA A 125 -3.02 -13.92 8.16
CA ALA A 125 -3.82 -12.86 8.76
C ALA A 125 -4.65 -13.38 9.95
N ALA A 126 -5.37 -14.50 9.76
CA ALA A 126 -6.15 -15.13 10.81
C ALA A 126 -5.29 -15.67 11.97
N ALA A 127 -4.12 -16.23 11.68
CA ALA A 127 -3.18 -16.67 12.71
C ALA A 127 -2.63 -15.48 13.52
N PHE A 128 -2.33 -14.36 12.85
CA PHE A 128 -1.89 -13.14 13.52
C PHE A 128 -2.99 -12.54 14.40
N GLU A 129 -4.24 -12.47 13.91
CA GLU A 129 -5.40 -12.02 14.67
C GLU A 129 -5.61 -12.85 15.93
N LYS A 130 -5.50 -14.19 15.82
CA LYS A 130 -5.61 -15.10 16.98
C LYS A 130 -4.50 -14.84 18.00
N ALA A 131 -3.27 -14.59 17.54
CA ALA A 131 -2.12 -14.34 18.43
C ALA A 131 -2.13 -12.93 19.05
N ARG A 132 -2.69 -11.96 18.35
CA ARG A 132 -2.75 -10.53 18.73
C ARG A 132 -4.15 -9.95 18.46
N PRO A 133 -5.19 -10.37 19.21
CA PRO A 133 -6.54 -9.94 18.94
C PRO A 133 -6.72 -8.43 19.16
N TRP A 134 -7.41 -7.78 18.21
CA TRP A 134 -7.69 -6.34 18.22
C TRP A 134 -9.19 -6.01 18.31
N ALA A 135 -10.09 -7.00 18.21
CA ALA A 135 -11.54 -6.79 18.17
C ALA A 135 -12.10 -6.02 19.37
N GLY A 136 -11.42 -6.07 20.53
CA GLY A 136 -11.77 -5.28 21.73
C GLY A 136 -11.34 -3.81 21.68
N LYS A 137 -10.55 -3.40 20.70
CA LYS A 137 -10.09 -2.03 20.50
C LYS A 137 -11.05 -1.32 19.54
N LYS A 138 -12.02 -0.61 20.07
CA LYS A 138 -12.99 0.18 19.30
C LYS A 138 -12.60 1.65 19.32
N PRO A 139 -12.81 2.41 18.21
CA PRO A 139 -12.64 3.86 18.25
C PRO A 139 -13.64 4.49 19.24
N PRO A 140 -13.29 5.61 19.90
CA PRO A 140 -14.15 6.29 20.86
C PRO A 140 -15.24 7.13 20.17
N ILE A 141 -15.90 6.53 19.17
CA ILE A 141 -17.07 7.10 18.50
C ILE A 141 -18.30 6.42 19.08
N GLY A 142 -19.05 7.19 19.85
CA GLY A 142 -20.34 6.80 20.43
C GLY A 142 -21.47 6.92 19.42
#